data_1baa04cf3e058285a1f6bcbd841f8c06
#
_entry.id   1baa04cf3e058285a1f6bcbd841f8c06
#
_cell.length_a   1.000
_cell.length_b   1.000
_cell.length_c   1.000
_cell.angle_alpha   90.00
_cell.angle_beta   90.00
_cell.angle_gamma   90.00
#
_symmetry.space_group_name_H-M   'P 1'
#
loop_
_entity.id
_entity.type
_entity.pdbx_description
1 polymer ?
#
loop_
_entity_poly.entity_id
_entity_poly.type
_entity_poly.pdbx_seq_one_letter_code
_entity_poly.pdbx_strand_id
1 'polypeptide(L)'
;MLNVLVLTVHAMKVPYYYNPKMHSFGNIGLGGKLHAFMAPFATRGIDILRYDGKNIREEIMQPYVDQNKTILDLCCGVGISTAEGAMGIDTSDEMLNVATSLHTNKNKKFYFANAEIVRPKQSIDIVTCMFAFHEMPLDAQIKVINNAIRIANEEFIIVDISPNYKNKKPPQIMLAGEPYLIDYLKNIEKMLQDFEETIYVANHVHVWKYKIPKKQKLQKQKVQKLLF
;
A
#
# COMPACT_ATOMS: atom_id res chain seq x y z
N MET A 1 -5.99 3.08 28.56
CA MET A 1 -6.63 4.23 27.89
C MET A 1 -6.68 3.94 26.40
N LEU A 2 -7.89 3.86 25.85
CA LEU A 2 -8.10 3.55 24.44
C LEU A 2 -7.70 4.80 23.63
N ASN A 3 -6.53 4.78 22.98
CA ASN A 3 -6.19 5.81 21.99
C ASN A 3 -7.05 5.58 20.75
N VAL A 4 -8.20 6.23 20.70
CA VAL A 4 -9.05 6.25 19.50
C VAL A 4 -8.31 7.10 18.46
N LEU A 5 -7.85 6.46 17.41
CA LEU A 5 -7.30 7.11 16.24
C LEU A 5 -8.43 7.87 15.54
N VAL A 6 -8.58 9.16 15.82
CA VAL A 6 -9.49 10.01 15.06
C VAL A 6 -8.77 10.45 13.79
N LEU A 7 -8.97 9.71 12.71
CA LEU A 7 -8.69 10.21 11.37
C LEU A 7 -9.69 11.32 11.09
N THR A 8 -9.24 12.50 10.69
CA THR A 8 -10.15 13.49 10.10
C THR A 8 -10.58 12.95 8.75
N VAL A 9 -11.68 12.21 8.73
CA VAL A 9 -12.32 11.75 7.51
C VAL A 9 -13.07 12.94 6.94
N HIS A 10 -12.50 13.59 5.95
CA HIS A 10 -13.31 14.37 5.04
C HIS A 10 -14.13 13.36 4.23
N ALA A 11 -15.45 13.45 4.33
CA ALA A 11 -16.36 12.62 3.53
C ALA A 11 -16.01 12.78 2.05
N MET A 12 -15.23 11.84 1.51
CA MET A 12 -14.88 11.84 0.10
C MET A 12 -15.98 11.11 -0.68
N LYS A 13 -16.49 11.77 -1.69
CA LYS A 13 -17.19 11.10 -2.78
C LYS A 13 -16.26 10.04 -3.36
N VAL A 14 -16.87 8.98 -3.94
CA VAL A 14 -16.22 7.85 -4.62
C VAL A 14 -14.83 8.20 -5.15
N PRO A 15 -13.80 7.40 -4.85
CA PRO A 15 -12.45 7.65 -5.34
C PRO A 15 -12.50 7.81 -6.87
N TYR A 16 -11.98 8.91 -7.37
CA TYR A 16 -12.02 9.17 -8.81
C TYR A 16 -11.13 8.21 -9.64
N TYR A 17 -10.34 7.37 -8.97
CA TYR A 17 -9.57 6.28 -9.58
C TYR A 17 -10.36 4.99 -9.73
N TYR A 18 -11.64 4.97 -9.32
CA TYR A 18 -12.44 3.79 -9.53
C TYR A 18 -12.47 3.42 -11.00
N ASN A 19 -11.95 2.25 -11.30
CA ASN A 19 -12.04 1.66 -12.61
C ASN A 19 -12.80 0.32 -12.51
N PRO A 20 -13.97 0.20 -13.15
CA PRO A 20 -14.76 -1.04 -13.09
C PRO A 20 -14.05 -2.25 -13.70
N LYS A 21 -12.96 -2.03 -14.44
CA LYS A 21 -12.13 -3.09 -15.02
C LYS A 21 -11.07 -3.62 -14.07
N MET A 22 -10.83 -2.94 -12.92
CA MET A 22 -9.83 -3.36 -11.96
C MET A 22 -10.09 -4.81 -11.54
N HIS A 23 -9.10 -5.68 -11.73
CA HIS A 23 -9.19 -7.14 -11.53
C HIS A 23 -10.44 -7.78 -12.16
N SER A 24 -10.96 -7.17 -13.24
CA SER A 24 -12.19 -7.57 -13.93
C SER A 24 -13.49 -7.41 -13.14
N PHE A 25 -13.42 -6.96 -11.89
CA PHE A 25 -14.58 -6.83 -10.99
C PHE A 25 -14.77 -5.41 -10.45
N GLY A 26 -13.71 -4.59 -10.45
CA GLY A 26 -13.67 -3.32 -9.75
C GLY A 26 -13.53 -3.47 -8.23
N ASN A 27 -13.54 -2.34 -7.53
CA ASN A 27 -13.28 -2.29 -6.08
C ASN A 27 -14.51 -1.85 -5.27
N ILE A 28 -15.67 -1.66 -5.89
CA ILE A 28 -16.90 -1.12 -5.26
C ILE A 28 -18.11 -1.97 -5.65
N GLY A 29 -19.11 -2.03 -4.77
CA GLY A 29 -20.37 -2.71 -4.99
C GLY A 29 -20.24 -4.23 -5.06
N LEU A 30 -21.09 -4.89 -5.85
CA LEU A 30 -21.08 -6.35 -5.96
C LEU A 30 -19.76 -6.90 -6.51
N GLY A 31 -19.19 -6.22 -7.52
CA GLY A 31 -17.87 -6.56 -8.05
C GLY A 31 -16.78 -6.44 -7.01
N GLY A 32 -16.76 -5.34 -6.26
CA GLY A 32 -15.82 -5.12 -5.16
C GLY A 32 -15.92 -6.17 -4.05
N LYS A 33 -17.15 -6.59 -3.70
CA LYS A 33 -17.36 -7.68 -2.74
C LYS A 33 -16.78 -9.01 -3.23
N LEU A 34 -17.00 -9.34 -4.50
CA LEU A 34 -16.45 -10.57 -5.10
C LEU A 34 -14.92 -10.49 -5.16
N HIS A 35 -14.38 -9.37 -5.61
CA HIS A 35 -12.93 -9.12 -5.63
C HIS A 35 -12.33 -9.26 -4.22
N ALA A 36 -12.87 -8.57 -3.23
CA ALA A 36 -12.39 -8.64 -1.85
C ALA A 36 -12.44 -10.06 -1.28
N PHE A 37 -13.49 -10.83 -1.60
CA PHE A 37 -13.59 -12.23 -1.19
C PHE A 37 -12.53 -13.11 -1.86
N MET A 38 -12.25 -12.90 -3.15
CA MET A 38 -11.28 -13.70 -3.91
C MET A 38 -9.82 -13.33 -3.66
N ALA A 39 -9.53 -12.08 -3.28
CA ALA A 39 -8.19 -11.56 -3.14
C ALA A 39 -7.27 -12.40 -2.24
N PRO A 40 -7.69 -12.89 -1.05
CA PRO A 40 -6.85 -13.73 -0.20
C PRO A 40 -6.41 -15.03 -0.88
N PHE A 41 -7.32 -15.67 -1.63
CA PHE A 41 -7.03 -16.92 -2.33
C PHE A 41 -6.08 -16.68 -3.51
N ALA A 42 -6.32 -15.61 -4.27
CA ALA A 42 -5.44 -15.22 -5.38
C ALA A 42 -4.03 -14.91 -4.88
N THR A 43 -3.92 -14.11 -3.83
CA THR A 43 -2.62 -13.79 -3.20
C THR A 43 -1.91 -15.05 -2.72
N ARG A 44 -2.60 -15.95 -2.01
CA ARG A 44 -2.02 -17.21 -1.55
C ARG A 44 -1.57 -18.10 -2.70
N GLY A 45 -2.34 -18.13 -3.80
CA GLY A 45 -1.96 -18.82 -5.04
C GLY A 45 -0.65 -18.26 -5.63
N ILE A 46 -0.49 -16.94 -5.67
CA ILE A 46 0.74 -16.29 -6.12
C ILE A 46 1.91 -16.64 -5.19
N ASP A 47 1.72 -16.59 -3.87
CA ASP A 47 2.75 -16.93 -2.90
C ASP A 47 3.27 -18.37 -3.12
N ILE A 48 2.36 -19.32 -3.35
CA ILE A 48 2.74 -20.71 -3.63
C ILE A 48 3.48 -20.84 -4.97
N LEU A 49 2.96 -20.23 -6.02
CA LEU A 49 3.46 -20.44 -7.38
C LEU A 49 4.72 -19.62 -7.71
N ARG A 50 4.94 -18.50 -7.02
CA ARG A 50 6.01 -17.54 -7.36
C ARG A 50 7.02 -17.31 -6.23
N TYR A 51 6.66 -17.62 -4.98
CA TYR A 51 7.47 -17.31 -3.81
C TYR A 51 7.74 -18.56 -2.94
N ASP A 52 7.62 -19.76 -3.50
CA ASP A 52 7.84 -21.03 -2.80
C ASP A 52 7.00 -21.16 -1.51
N GLY A 53 5.79 -20.61 -1.53
CA GLY A 53 4.86 -20.59 -0.41
C GLY A 53 5.18 -19.56 0.68
N LYS A 54 6.21 -18.74 0.50
CA LYS A 54 6.59 -17.70 1.47
C LYS A 54 5.67 -16.49 1.39
N ASN A 55 5.38 -15.90 2.55
CA ASN A 55 4.72 -14.59 2.62
C ASN A 55 5.78 -13.49 2.57
N ILE A 56 6.16 -13.08 1.38
CA ILE A 56 7.21 -12.07 1.17
C ILE A 56 6.88 -10.72 1.81
N ARG A 57 5.59 -10.39 1.98
CA ARG A 57 5.13 -9.15 2.60
C ARG A 57 5.50 -9.13 4.08
N GLU A 58 5.28 -10.26 4.75
CA GLU A 58 5.64 -10.45 6.15
C GLU A 58 7.17 -10.44 6.32
N GLU A 59 7.92 -11.17 5.49
CA GLU A 59 9.39 -11.19 5.51
C GLU A 59 9.99 -9.78 5.37
N ILE A 60 9.46 -8.96 4.45
CA ILE A 60 9.93 -7.57 4.24
C ILE A 60 9.65 -6.70 5.48
N MET A 61 8.53 -6.92 6.15
CA MET A 61 8.11 -6.07 7.27
C MET A 61 8.58 -6.55 8.64
N GLN A 62 8.95 -7.83 8.79
CA GLN A 62 9.35 -8.40 10.06
C GLN A 62 10.43 -7.60 10.81
N PRO A 63 11.50 -7.10 10.16
CA PRO A 63 12.52 -6.30 10.85
C PRO A 63 11.98 -5.01 11.50
N TYR A 64 10.92 -4.43 10.96
CA TYR A 64 10.27 -3.23 11.50
C TYR A 64 9.32 -3.57 12.65
N VAL A 65 8.63 -4.70 12.55
CA VAL A 65 7.79 -5.24 13.63
C VAL A 65 8.64 -5.58 14.85
N ASP A 66 9.76 -6.26 14.66
CA ASP A 66 10.70 -6.64 15.75
C ASP A 66 11.29 -5.40 16.47
N GLN A 67 11.41 -4.28 15.75
CA GLN A 67 11.84 -3.00 16.31
C GLN A 67 10.68 -2.19 16.92
N ASN A 68 9.47 -2.71 16.99
CA ASN A 68 8.26 -2.04 17.47
C ASN A 68 7.99 -0.69 16.75
N LYS A 69 8.25 -0.62 15.44
CA LYS A 69 7.98 0.58 14.65
C LYS A 69 6.48 0.81 14.48
N THR A 70 6.08 2.07 14.52
CA THR A 70 4.72 2.47 14.17
C THR A 70 4.56 2.45 12.65
N ILE A 71 3.72 1.55 12.13
CA ILE A 71 3.59 1.28 10.69
C ILE A 71 2.21 1.70 10.20
N LEU A 72 2.16 2.40 9.05
CA LEU A 72 0.95 2.71 8.29
C LEU A 72 1.06 2.11 6.90
N ASP A 73 0.13 1.20 6.56
CA ASP A 73 0.01 0.56 5.26
C ASP A 73 -1.04 1.28 4.41
N LEU A 74 -0.61 1.89 3.31
CA LEU A 74 -1.45 2.63 2.38
C LEU A 74 -2.01 1.69 1.31
N CYS A 75 -3.28 1.87 0.94
CA CYS A 75 -3.97 1.03 -0.04
C CYS A 75 -3.92 -0.46 0.36
N CYS A 76 -4.24 -0.73 1.62
CA CYS A 76 -4.04 -2.05 2.24
C CYS A 76 -4.95 -3.16 1.69
N GLY A 77 -5.99 -2.82 0.92
CA GLY A 77 -6.96 -3.77 0.40
C GLY A 77 -7.54 -4.64 1.52
N VAL A 78 -7.47 -5.96 1.37
CA VAL A 78 -7.95 -6.93 2.37
C VAL A 78 -6.95 -7.19 3.52
N GLY A 79 -5.92 -6.34 3.66
CA GLY A 79 -5.02 -6.33 4.83
C GLY A 79 -3.96 -7.42 4.84
N ILE A 80 -3.69 -8.11 3.72
CA ILE A 80 -2.68 -9.17 3.66
C ILE A 80 -1.26 -8.60 3.79
N SER A 81 -0.99 -7.44 3.19
CA SER A 81 0.28 -6.73 3.27
C SER A 81 0.49 -5.99 4.59
N THR A 82 -0.60 -5.71 5.32
CA THR A 82 -0.52 -4.98 6.59
C THR A 82 0.20 -5.82 7.63
N ALA A 83 1.28 -5.30 8.20
CA ALA A 83 2.11 -5.99 9.19
C ALA A 83 1.37 -6.17 10.53
N GLU A 84 1.87 -7.08 11.37
CA GLU A 84 1.36 -7.24 12.74
C GLU A 84 1.54 -5.94 13.54
N GLY A 85 0.51 -5.54 14.29
CA GLY A 85 0.50 -4.28 15.04
C GLY A 85 0.31 -3.00 14.20
N ALA A 86 0.27 -3.12 12.88
CA ALA A 86 0.15 -1.97 11.98
C ALA A 86 -1.29 -1.49 11.79
N MET A 87 -1.39 -0.30 11.19
CA MET A 87 -2.64 0.26 10.68
C MET A 87 -2.65 0.17 9.17
N GLY A 88 -3.78 -0.29 8.59
CA GLY A 88 -4.04 -0.27 7.16
C GLY A 88 -5.11 0.76 6.81
N ILE A 89 -4.96 1.43 5.68
CA ILE A 89 -5.98 2.30 5.12
C ILE A 89 -6.28 1.95 3.67
N ASP A 90 -7.55 2.05 3.32
CA ASP A 90 -8.04 1.88 1.95
C ASP A 90 -9.25 2.78 1.70
N THR A 91 -9.64 2.95 0.44
CA THR A 91 -10.84 3.69 0.02
C THR A 91 -11.99 2.78 -0.38
N SER A 92 -11.84 1.46 -0.30
CA SER A 92 -12.87 0.47 -0.55
C SER A 92 -13.41 -0.10 0.77
N ASP A 93 -14.67 0.20 1.08
CA ASP A 93 -15.35 -0.40 2.23
C ASP A 93 -15.47 -1.92 2.09
N GLU A 94 -15.62 -2.44 0.87
CA GLU A 94 -15.68 -3.87 0.60
C GLU A 94 -14.38 -4.58 0.99
N MET A 95 -13.23 -3.98 0.64
CA MET A 95 -11.92 -4.50 1.02
C MET A 95 -11.71 -4.43 2.53
N LEU A 96 -12.04 -3.30 3.16
CA LEU A 96 -11.86 -3.09 4.61
C LEU A 96 -12.74 -4.01 5.44
N ASN A 97 -13.95 -4.33 4.99
CA ASN A 97 -14.83 -5.28 5.66
C ASN A 97 -14.20 -6.69 5.68
N VAL A 98 -13.62 -7.12 4.57
CA VAL A 98 -12.89 -8.40 4.49
C VAL A 98 -11.61 -8.33 5.34
N ALA A 99 -10.83 -7.26 5.26
CA ALA A 99 -9.64 -7.05 6.09
C ALA A 99 -9.94 -7.20 7.57
N THR A 100 -10.97 -6.52 8.05
CA THR A 100 -11.39 -6.58 9.46
C THR A 100 -11.79 -8.00 9.85
N SER A 101 -12.54 -8.71 9.00
CA SER A 101 -12.99 -10.07 9.27
C SER A 101 -11.85 -11.09 9.27
N LEU A 102 -10.90 -10.98 8.33
CA LEU A 102 -9.75 -11.90 8.22
C LEU A 102 -8.74 -11.76 9.36
N HIS A 103 -8.66 -10.59 9.96
CA HIS A 103 -7.61 -10.24 10.92
C HIS A 103 -8.13 -9.93 12.32
N THR A 104 -9.33 -10.40 12.68
CA THR A 104 -9.97 -10.18 14.00
C THR A 104 -9.09 -10.59 15.19
N ASN A 105 -8.30 -11.64 15.05
CA ASN A 105 -7.41 -12.16 16.08
C ASN A 105 -5.98 -11.61 16.01
N LYS A 106 -5.71 -10.68 15.06
CA LYS A 106 -4.41 -10.05 14.86
C LYS A 106 -4.49 -8.61 15.33
N ASN A 107 -3.41 -8.10 15.88
CA ASN A 107 -3.34 -6.72 16.33
C ASN A 107 -3.20 -5.72 15.15
N LYS A 108 -4.06 -5.87 14.13
CA LYS A 108 -4.14 -4.99 12.97
C LYS A 108 -5.39 -4.13 13.06
N LYS A 109 -5.32 -2.90 12.57
CA LYS A 109 -6.44 -1.96 12.55
C LYS A 109 -6.64 -1.40 11.16
N PHE A 110 -7.87 -1.36 10.68
CA PHE A 110 -8.21 -0.93 9.33
C PHE A 110 -9.15 0.27 9.35
N TYR A 111 -8.88 1.26 8.48
CA TYR A 111 -9.64 2.51 8.43
C TYR A 111 -9.90 2.95 7.00
N PHE A 112 -11.07 3.51 6.75
CA PHE A 112 -11.37 4.17 5.49
C PHE A 112 -10.60 5.50 5.42
N ALA A 113 -9.68 5.63 4.48
CA ALA A 113 -8.96 6.87 4.22
C ALA A 113 -8.30 6.88 2.83
N ASN A 114 -8.11 8.08 2.28
CA ASN A 114 -7.40 8.25 1.01
C ASN A 114 -5.90 8.47 1.25
N ALA A 115 -5.07 7.60 0.67
CA ALA A 115 -3.62 7.63 0.78
C ALA A 115 -2.97 8.93 0.29
N GLU A 116 -3.61 9.66 -0.64
CA GLU A 116 -3.09 10.93 -1.16
C GLU A 116 -3.11 12.08 -0.15
N ILE A 117 -4.06 12.05 0.80
CA ILE A 117 -4.34 13.21 1.67
C ILE A 117 -4.41 12.86 3.15
N VAL A 118 -4.32 11.59 3.53
CA VAL A 118 -4.44 11.17 4.94
C VAL A 118 -3.47 11.93 5.84
N ARG A 119 -3.94 12.26 7.05
CA ARG A 119 -3.19 12.96 8.11
C ARG A 119 -3.32 12.18 9.41
N PRO A 120 -2.45 11.20 9.69
CA PRO A 120 -2.47 10.50 10.96
C PRO A 120 -2.22 11.48 12.12
N LYS A 121 -2.97 11.34 13.21
CA LYS A 121 -2.71 12.13 14.42
C LYS A 121 -1.50 11.65 15.19
N GLN A 122 -1.19 10.37 15.10
CA GLN A 122 -0.01 9.79 15.73
C GLN A 122 1.21 9.85 14.81
N SER A 123 2.38 9.79 15.42
CA SER A 123 3.65 9.67 14.71
C SER A 123 3.74 8.32 14.00
N ILE A 124 4.14 8.31 12.75
CA ILE A 124 4.32 7.10 11.93
C ILE A 124 5.80 6.99 11.59
N ASP A 125 6.44 5.90 11.99
CA ASP A 125 7.84 5.67 11.67
C ASP A 125 8.00 5.19 10.23
N ILE A 126 7.25 4.16 9.86
CA ILE A 126 7.30 3.51 8.56
C ILE A 126 5.96 3.64 7.85
N VAL A 127 5.99 4.10 6.61
CA VAL A 127 4.84 4.05 5.72
C VAL A 127 5.11 3.01 4.65
N THR A 128 4.12 2.17 4.32
CA THR A 128 4.21 1.17 3.27
C THR A 128 3.12 1.36 2.22
N CYS A 129 3.37 0.91 1.02
CA CYS A 129 2.36 0.73 -0.03
C CYS A 129 2.77 -0.49 -0.86
N MET A 130 2.00 -1.57 -0.79
CA MET A 130 2.38 -2.84 -1.38
C MET A 130 1.37 -3.30 -2.42
N PHE A 131 1.87 -3.58 -3.64
CA PHE A 131 1.09 -4.10 -4.77
C PHE A 131 -0.14 -3.25 -5.12
N ALA A 132 0.02 -1.92 -5.06
CA ALA A 132 -1.05 -0.98 -5.35
C ALA A 132 -0.66 0.11 -6.37
N PHE A 133 0.63 0.39 -6.59
CA PHE A 133 1.05 1.42 -7.53
C PHE A 133 0.67 1.06 -8.97
N HIS A 134 0.79 -0.20 -9.37
CA HIS A 134 0.40 -0.66 -10.70
C HIS A 134 -1.13 -0.60 -10.95
N GLU A 135 -1.91 -0.43 -9.89
CA GLU A 135 -3.36 -0.32 -9.94
C GLU A 135 -3.88 1.13 -9.99
N MET A 136 -3.02 2.13 -9.93
CA MET A 136 -3.44 3.53 -9.90
C MET A 136 -2.80 4.36 -11.02
N PRO A 137 -3.48 5.44 -11.49
CA PRO A 137 -2.93 6.33 -12.51
C PRO A 137 -1.72 7.10 -11.98
N LEU A 138 -0.85 7.57 -12.88
CA LEU A 138 0.42 8.21 -12.56
C LEU A 138 0.29 9.41 -11.61
N ASP A 139 -0.73 10.24 -11.79
CA ASP A 139 -0.96 11.40 -10.93
C ASP A 139 -1.32 11.00 -9.48
N ALA A 140 -2.02 9.88 -9.31
CA ALA A 140 -2.29 9.30 -8.00
C ALA A 140 -1.02 8.75 -7.36
N GLN A 141 -0.20 8.02 -8.12
CA GLN A 141 1.09 7.52 -7.65
C GLN A 141 1.95 8.67 -7.09
N ILE A 142 2.08 9.77 -7.84
CA ILE A 142 2.84 10.95 -7.41
C ILE A 142 2.28 11.57 -6.11
N LYS A 143 0.96 11.69 -6.00
CA LYS A 143 0.32 12.24 -4.79
C LYS A 143 0.52 11.34 -3.57
N VAL A 144 0.40 10.01 -3.76
CA VAL A 144 0.64 9.02 -2.69
C VAL A 144 2.10 9.08 -2.23
N ILE A 145 3.09 9.14 -3.14
CA ILE A 145 4.51 9.28 -2.79
C ILE A 145 4.73 10.54 -1.96
N ASN A 146 4.27 11.68 -2.45
CA ASN A 146 4.44 12.96 -1.76
C ASN A 146 3.82 12.95 -0.36
N ASN A 147 2.63 12.37 -0.22
CA ASN A 147 1.96 12.26 1.06
C ASN A 147 2.65 11.27 2.00
N ALA A 148 3.08 10.10 1.50
CA ALA A 148 3.79 9.10 2.26
C ALA A 148 5.12 9.65 2.83
N ILE A 149 5.93 10.31 2.00
CA ILE A 149 7.17 10.98 2.44
C ILE A 149 6.88 12.05 3.50
N ARG A 150 5.77 12.78 3.36
CA ARG A 150 5.35 13.76 4.35
C ARG A 150 4.92 13.13 5.68
N ILE A 151 4.31 11.96 5.67
CA ILE A 151 3.83 11.27 6.88
C ILE A 151 4.98 10.53 7.57
N ALA A 152 5.77 9.75 6.85
CA ALA A 152 6.83 8.91 7.40
C ALA A 152 7.87 9.71 8.16
N ASN A 153 8.32 9.22 9.31
CA ASN A 153 9.43 9.79 10.06
C ASN A 153 10.77 9.18 9.73
N GLU A 154 10.78 7.91 9.33
CA GLU A 154 12.02 7.18 9.07
C GLU A 154 12.11 6.72 7.63
N GLU A 155 11.09 6.00 7.13
CA GLU A 155 11.18 5.37 5.83
C GLU A 155 9.79 5.24 5.16
N PHE A 156 9.77 5.40 3.84
CA PHE A 156 8.65 5.00 2.99
C PHE A 156 9.09 3.83 2.12
N ILE A 157 8.29 2.76 2.11
CA ILE A 157 8.60 1.51 1.43
C ILE A 157 7.49 1.22 0.41
N ILE A 158 7.90 1.02 -0.83
CA ILE A 158 7.04 0.53 -1.92
C ILE A 158 7.48 -0.89 -2.25
N VAL A 159 6.52 -1.80 -2.33
CA VAL A 159 6.72 -3.18 -2.82
C VAL A 159 5.77 -3.37 -3.99
N ASP A 160 6.28 -3.64 -5.18
CA ASP A 160 5.41 -3.77 -6.34
C ASP A 160 6.06 -4.59 -7.46
N ILE A 161 5.31 -4.76 -8.55
CA ILE A 161 5.70 -5.51 -9.73
C ILE A 161 7.00 -4.94 -10.30
N SER A 162 7.94 -5.83 -10.63
CA SER A 162 9.22 -5.49 -11.23
C SER A 162 9.06 -4.71 -12.55
N PRO A 163 9.78 -3.60 -12.75
CA PRO A 163 9.83 -2.89 -14.03
C PRO A 163 10.24 -3.79 -15.19
N ASN A 164 11.07 -4.80 -14.92
CA ASN A 164 11.50 -5.78 -15.91
C ASN A 164 10.37 -6.66 -16.45
N TYR A 165 9.17 -6.61 -15.84
CA TYR A 165 7.99 -7.29 -16.34
C TYR A 165 7.56 -6.78 -17.72
N LYS A 166 7.91 -5.55 -18.08
CA LYS A 166 7.71 -4.99 -19.45
C LYS A 166 8.35 -5.83 -20.57
N ASN A 167 9.43 -6.55 -20.26
CA ASN A 167 10.14 -7.40 -21.21
C ASN A 167 9.44 -8.75 -21.47
N LYS A 168 8.50 -9.12 -20.61
CA LYS A 168 7.63 -10.27 -20.75
C LYS A 168 6.28 -9.72 -21.15
N LYS A 169 5.85 -9.84 -22.41
CA LYS A 169 4.51 -9.41 -22.83
C LYS A 169 3.48 -9.92 -21.82
N PRO A 170 2.87 -9.02 -21.00
CA PRO A 170 1.89 -9.47 -20.01
C PRO A 170 0.74 -10.18 -20.72
N PRO A 171 0.19 -11.27 -20.17
CA PRO A 171 -0.96 -11.92 -20.74
C PRO A 171 -2.14 -10.94 -20.92
N GLN A 172 -2.89 -11.07 -22.00
CA GLN A 172 -4.03 -10.17 -22.28
C GLN A 172 -5.03 -10.12 -21.12
N ILE A 173 -5.23 -11.24 -20.43
CA ILE A 173 -6.12 -11.32 -19.27
C ILE A 173 -5.63 -10.42 -18.11
N MET A 174 -4.31 -10.35 -17.92
CA MET A 174 -3.73 -9.45 -16.92
C MET A 174 -3.91 -7.99 -17.34
N LEU A 175 -3.64 -7.66 -18.59
CA LEU A 175 -3.84 -6.28 -19.10
C LEU A 175 -5.31 -5.85 -19.06
N ALA A 176 -6.24 -6.78 -19.19
CA ALA A 176 -7.66 -6.49 -19.09
C ALA A 176 -8.09 -6.15 -17.64
N GLY A 177 -7.41 -6.77 -16.65
CA GLY A 177 -7.67 -6.54 -15.22
C GLY A 177 -6.82 -5.45 -14.58
N GLU A 178 -5.74 -5.01 -15.26
CA GLU A 178 -4.76 -4.05 -14.73
C GLU A 178 -4.65 -2.83 -15.65
N PRO A 179 -5.64 -1.93 -15.65
CA PRO A 179 -5.74 -0.86 -16.64
C PRO A 179 -4.58 0.15 -16.61
N TYR A 180 -3.85 0.26 -15.50
CA TYR A 180 -2.73 1.20 -15.33
C TYR A 180 -1.34 0.55 -15.41
N LEU A 181 -1.28 -0.78 -15.53
CA LEU A 181 -0.02 -1.54 -15.50
C LEU A 181 0.99 -1.07 -16.53
N ILE A 182 0.57 -0.80 -17.76
CA ILE A 182 1.50 -0.38 -18.83
C ILE A 182 2.13 0.98 -18.52
N ASP A 183 1.35 1.92 -18.02
CA ASP A 183 1.85 3.25 -17.65
C ASP A 183 2.73 3.18 -16.40
N TYR A 184 2.39 2.34 -15.43
CA TYR A 184 3.23 2.03 -14.29
C TYR A 184 4.61 1.51 -14.75
N LEU A 185 4.66 0.45 -15.58
CA LEU A 185 5.91 -0.15 -16.06
C LEU A 185 6.80 0.81 -16.86
N LYS A 186 6.22 1.81 -17.52
CA LYS A 186 6.98 2.85 -18.25
C LYS A 186 7.59 3.91 -17.33
N ASN A 187 6.97 4.21 -16.22
CA ASN A 187 7.27 5.40 -15.44
C ASN A 187 7.92 5.11 -14.08
N ILE A 188 7.74 3.91 -13.51
CA ILE A 188 8.10 3.62 -12.12
C ILE A 188 9.60 3.81 -11.84
N GLU A 189 10.49 3.37 -12.71
CA GLU A 189 11.95 3.52 -12.55
C GLU A 189 12.35 5.01 -12.46
N LYS A 190 11.80 5.84 -13.35
CA LYS A 190 12.06 7.28 -13.34
C LYS A 190 11.45 7.98 -12.14
N MET A 191 10.27 7.55 -11.73
CA MET A 191 9.54 8.15 -10.60
C MET A 191 10.22 7.86 -9.27
N LEU A 192 10.86 6.70 -9.13
CA LEU A 192 11.51 6.23 -7.91
C LEU A 192 13.05 6.29 -7.99
N GLN A 193 13.63 7.10 -8.89
CA GLN A 193 15.08 7.22 -9.07
C GLN A 193 15.85 7.62 -7.80
N ASP A 194 15.21 8.30 -6.85
CA ASP A 194 15.78 8.72 -5.58
C ASP A 194 15.59 7.69 -4.45
N PHE A 195 14.98 6.54 -4.76
CA PHE A 195 14.76 5.45 -3.83
C PHE A 195 15.88 4.42 -3.92
N GLU A 196 16.22 3.83 -2.80
CA GLU A 196 17.08 2.64 -2.75
C GLU A 196 16.27 1.44 -3.25
N GLU A 197 16.68 0.83 -4.36
CA GLU A 197 16.00 -0.29 -4.99
C GLU A 197 16.64 -1.62 -4.63
N THR A 198 15.81 -2.62 -4.35
CA THR A 198 16.21 -4.02 -4.15
C THR A 198 15.34 -4.93 -5.01
N ILE A 199 15.95 -5.79 -5.81
CA ILE A 199 15.24 -6.88 -6.50
C ILE A 199 14.95 -7.97 -5.47
N TYR A 200 13.69 -8.08 -5.04
CA TYR A 200 13.30 -9.04 -4.01
C TYR A 200 12.99 -10.41 -4.61
N VAL A 201 12.21 -10.43 -5.69
CA VAL A 201 11.98 -11.62 -6.51
C VAL A 201 12.35 -11.30 -7.95
N ALA A 202 13.33 -11.99 -8.49
CA ALA A 202 13.86 -11.74 -9.83
C ALA A 202 12.74 -11.68 -10.88
N ASN A 203 12.69 -10.60 -11.65
CA ASN A 203 11.69 -10.30 -12.68
C ASN A 203 10.22 -10.30 -12.20
N HIS A 204 9.97 -10.22 -10.89
CA HIS A 204 8.59 -10.25 -10.38
C HIS A 204 8.32 -9.19 -9.33
N VAL A 205 9.16 -9.02 -8.31
CA VAL A 205 8.94 -8.06 -7.22
C VAL A 205 10.19 -7.24 -6.94
N HIS A 206 10.03 -5.94 -6.90
CA HIS A 206 11.02 -5.00 -6.40
C HIS A 206 10.53 -4.32 -5.13
N VAL A 207 11.49 -3.91 -4.30
CA VAL A 207 11.29 -3.12 -3.10
C VAL A 207 12.05 -1.82 -3.26
N TRP A 208 11.36 -0.71 -3.11
CA TRP A 208 11.96 0.63 -3.13
C TRP A 208 11.81 1.27 -1.76
N LYS A 209 12.89 1.82 -1.22
CA LYS A 209 12.94 2.45 0.09
C LYS A 209 13.42 3.88 0.00
N TYR A 210 12.65 4.80 0.55
CA TYR A 210 13.04 6.20 0.68
C TYR A 210 13.25 6.54 2.14
N LYS A 211 14.51 6.81 2.52
CA LYS A 211 14.89 7.23 3.89
C LYS A 211 14.60 8.70 4.09
N ILE A 212 13.84 9.04 5.10
CA ILE A 212 13.45 10.42 5.39
C ILE A 212 14.68 11.19 5.91
N PRO A 213 15.11 12.29 5.25
CA PRO A 213 16.26 13.07 5.66
C PRO A 213 16.11 13.67 7.07
N LYS A 214 17.17 13.67 7.88
CA LYS A 214 17.16 14.16 9.28
C LYS A 214 16.64 15.59 9.41
N LYS A 215 16.93 16.49 8.46
CA LYS A 215 16.41 17.87 8.45
C LYS A 215 14.89 17.94 8.36
N GLN A 216 14.28 17.09 7.53
CA GLN A 216 12.82 16.98 7.41
C GLN A 216 12.19 16.45 8.71
N LYS A 217 12.84 15.49 9.35
CA LYS A 217 12.41 14.91 10.63
C LYS A 217 12.33 16.00 11.72
N LEU A 218 13.33 16.86 11.82
CA LEU A 218 13.37 17.97 12.78
C LEU A 218 12.28 19.03 12.53
N GLN A 219 11.99 19.36 11.27
CA GLN A 219 10.91 20.28 10.93
C GLN A 219 9.53 19.73 11.28
N LYS A 220 9.28 18.46 11.00
CA LYS A 220 8.02 17.78 11.35
C LYS A 220 7.79 17.78 12.86
N GLN A 221 8.81 17.47 13.66
CA GLN A 221 8.72 17.46 15.13
C GLN A 221 8.45 18.86 15.70
N LYS A 222 9.03 19.92 15.11
CA LYS A 222 8.76 21.30 15.52
C LYS A 222 7.31 21.71 15.24
N VAL A 223 6.78 21.39 14.06
CA VAL A 223 5.39 21.69 13.69
C VAL A 223 4.42 20.92 14.58
N GLN A 224 4.70 19.65 14.87
CA GLN A 224 3.85 18.82 15.73
C GLN A 224 3.79 19.34 17.17
N LYS A 225 4.92 19.86 17.71
CA LYS A 225 4.95 20.50 19.05
C LYS A 225 4.25 21.88 19.12
N LEU A 226 4.00 22.51 17.98
CA LEU A 226 3.27 23.79 17.92
C LEU A 226 1.75 23.59 17.79
N LEU A 227 1.29 22.40 17.47
CA LEU A 227 -0.13 22.07 17.26
C LEU A 227 -0.77 21.35 18.46
N PHE A 228 0.01 21.07 19.50
CA PHE A 228 -0.38 20.49 20.80
C PHE A 228 0.26 21.27 21.95
#